data_c40ab7b86202595f49a7b1e3955a2663
#
_entry.id   c40ab7b86202595f49a7b1e3955a2663
#
_cell.length_a   1.000
_cell.length_b   1.000
_cell.length_c   1.000
_cell.angle_alpha   90.00
_cell.angle_beta   90.00
_cell.angle_gamma   90.00
#
_symmetry.space_group_name_H-M   'P 1'
#
loop_
_entity.id
_entity.type
_entity.pdbx_description
1 polymer ?
#
loop_
_entity_poly.entity_id
_entity_poly.type
_entity_poly.pdbx_seq_one_letter_code
_entity_poly.pdbx_strand_id
1 'polypeptide(L)'
;LPTLNSMEAKITSTNNPKIKQLVRLHKASERKAEGLFLVEGQKEIQAALNGGFQLHSLFIHENTGRLSDVQKSDVPCYWVSDTVYERISYGIDKEKVLAVFHSKEKSLANLRVNSAQPLIIILERVEKPGNLGAIIRTANAAGVDAVIVCDPQTDLYNPNVIRSSRGALFTTPLAIADSESVYTWIKNQQVQIASAALTSAAVSYYSYDFKQPLALIFGTEAQGLSEFWLSNSDVHLIIPMKGTADSLNVSVSAAIIIFEAIRQRSL
;
A
#
# COMPACT_ATOMS: atom_id res chain seq x y z
N LEU A 1 -3.47 0.89 -31.68
CA LEU A 1 -4.72 1.67 -31.66
C LEU A 1 -5.84 0.70 -31.31
N PRO A 2 -6.59 0.88 -30.19
CA PRO A 2 -7.86 0.20 -30.08
C PRO A 2 -8.69 0.64 -31.31
N THR A 3 -9.27 -0.32 -31.98
CA THR A 3 -10.24 -0.01 -33.05
C THR A 3 -11.30 0.90 -32.44
N LEU A 4 -11.66 1.97 -33.13
CA LEU A 4 -12.66 2.99 -32.73
C LEU A 4 -14.01 2.42 -32.23
N ASN A 5 -14.20 1.10 -32.22
CA ASN A 5 -15.44 0.39 -31.89
C ASN A 5 -15.68 0.18 -30.38
N SER A 6 -14.73 0.52 -29.49
CA SER A 6 -14.92 0.39 -28.02
C SER A 6 -14.99 1.72 -27.27
N MET A 7 -14.96 2.86 -27.96
CA MET A 7 -15.10 4.18 -27.33
C MET A 7 -16.59 4.47 -27.09
N GLU A 8 -17.00 4.40 -25.83
CA GLU A 8 -18.33 4.83 -25.42
C GLU A 8 -18.44 6.37 -25.43
N ALA A 9 -19.68 6.86 -25.44
CA ALA A 9 -19.99 8.28 -25.56
C ALA A 9 -19.34 9.16 -24.46
N LYS A 10 -19.01 10.40 -24.80
CA LYS A 10 -18.52 11.42 -23.88
C LYS A 10 -19.54 11.70 -22.77
N ILE A 11 -19.09 11.66 -21.50
CA ILE A 11 -19.91 11.97 -20.33
C ILE A 11 -19.61 13.41 -19.89
N THR A 12 -20.62 14.26 -19.95
CA THR A 12 -20.53 15.69 -19.60
C THR A 12 -21.32 16.04 -18.33
N SER A 13 -22.20 15.13 -17.88
CA SER A 13 -23.07 15.36 -16.72
C SER A 13 -22.55 14.65 -15.46
N THR A 14 -22.36 15.39 -14.38
CA THR A 14 -22.06 14.85 -13.04
C THR A 14 -23.22 14.02 -12.46
N ASN A 15 -24.43 14.15 -13.03
CA ASN A 15 -25.59 13.36 -12.64
C ASN A 15 -25.67 11.98 -13.30
N ASN A 16 -24.76 11.67 -14.22
CA ASN A 16 -24.67 10.36 -14.85
C ASN A 16 -24.51 9.27 -13.77
N PRO A 17 -25.27 8.16 -13.85
CA PRO A 17 -25.20 7.07 -12.84
C PRO A 17 -23.79 6.51 -12.62
N LYS A 18 -22.97 6.37 -13.69
CA LYS A 18 -21.57 5.92 -13.61
C LYS A 18 -20.73 6.90 -12.79
N ILE A 19 -20.90 8.20 -13.01
CA ILE A 19 -20.17 9.23 -12.25
C ILE A 19 -20.56 9.23 -10.78
N LYS A 20 -21.85 9.08 -10.47
CA LYS A 20 -22.32 8.94 -9.10
C LYS A 20 -21.72 7.70 -8.41
N GLN A 21 -21.56 6.59 -9.13
CA GLN A 21 -20.91 5.39 -8.63
C GLN A 21 -19.43 5.70 -8.29
N LEU A 22 -18.67 6.31 -9.19
CA LEU A 22 -17.26 6.65 -8.94
C LEU A 22 -17.11 7.55 -7.70
N VAL A 23 -17.96 8.56 -7.55
CA VAL A 23 -17.95 9.43 -6.37
C VAL A 23 -18.24 8.63 -5.09
N ARG A 24 -19.11 7.62 -5.12
CA ARG A 24 -19.32 6.75 -3.95
C ARG A 24 -18.07 5.95 -3.60
N LEU A 25 -17.29 5.49 -4.59
CA LEU A 25 -16.06 4.75 -4.35
C LEU A 25 -14.95 5.57 -3.62
N HIS A 26 -15.17 6.86 -3.39
CA HIS A 26 -14.34 7.65 -2.47
C HIS A 26 -14.49 7.15 -1.01
N LYS A 27 -15.58 6.49 -0.66
CA LYS A 27 -15.82 5.94 0.69
C LYS A 27 -15.34 4.49 0.78
N ALA A 28 -14.68 4.14 1.89
CA ALA A 28 -14.17 2.79 2.13
C ALA A 28 -15.29 1.73 2.15
N SER A 29 -16.45 2.05 2.75
CA SER A 29 -17.60 1.16 2.80
C SER A 29 -18.11 0.78 1.40
N GLU A 30 -18.16 1.74 0.48
CA GLU A 30 -18.61 1.52 -0.89
C GLU A 30 -17.60 0.68 -1.68
N ARG A 31 -16.28 0.95 -1.51
CA ARG A 31 -15.23 0.13 -2.13
C ARG A 31 -15.33 -1.32 -1.69
N LYS A 32 -15.53 -1.54 -0.38
CA LYS A 32 -15.71 -2.88 0.17
C LYS A 32 -16.97 -3.58 -0.36
N ALA A 33 -18.09 -2.85 -0.42
CA ALA A 33 -19.37 -3.39 -0.88
C ALA A 33 -19.36 -3.74 -2.37
N GLU A 34 -18.77 -2.88 -3.21
CA GLU A 34 -18.72 -3.08 -4.67
C GLU A 34 -17.52 -3.93 -5.12
N GLY A 35 -16.53 -4.15 -4.26
CA GLY A 35 -15.27 -4.81 -4.66
C GLY A 35 -14.48 -4.02 -5.70
N LEU A 36 -14.67 -2.70 -5.75
CA LEU A 36 -14.07 -1.80 -6.74
C LEU A 36 -13.33 -0.66 -6.05
N PHE A 37 -12.27 -0.15 -6.71
CA PHE A 37 -11.54 1.03 -6.23
C PHE A 37 -10.99 1.85 -7.39
N LEU A 38 -10.63 3.10 -7.08
CA LEU A 38 -10.16 4.08 -8.06
C LEU A 38 -8.64 4.19 -8.04
N VAL A 39 -8.04 4.29 -9.21
CA VAL A 39 -6.61 4.58 -9.41
C VAL A 39 -6.49 5.78 -10.35
N GLU A 40 -5.82 6.82 -9.90
CA GLU A 40 -5.55 8.05 -10.66
C GLU A 40 -4.08 8.09 -11.09
N GLY A 41 -3.82 8.42 -12.36
CA GLY A 41 -2.48 8.55 -12.91
C GLY A 41 -2.00 7.34 -13.70
N GLN A 42 -1.34 7.59 -14.85
CA GLN A 42 -0.89 6.52 -15.75
C GLN A 42 0.10 5.55 -15.08
N LYS A 43 1.01 6.06 -14.26
CA LYS A 43 2.04 5.24 -13.58
C LYS A 43 1.42 4.27 -12.58
N GLU A 44 0.48 4.77 -11.78
CA GLU A 44 -0.24 3.97 -10.78
C GLU A 44 -1.16 2.94 -11.45
N ILE A 45 -1.83 3.32 -12.56
CA ILE A 45 -2.64 2.41 -13.38
C ILE A 45 -1.77 1.30 -13.98
N GLN A 46 -0.62 1.65 -14.56
CA GLN A 46 0.31 0.66 -15.11
C GLN A 46 0.86 -0.28 -14.02
N ALA A 47 1.16 0.24 -12.83
CA ALA A 47 1.58 -0.58 -11.70
C ALA A 47 0.48 -1.57 -11.27
N ALA A 48 -0.79 -1.14 -11.26
CA ALA A 48 -1.91 -2.03 -10.97
C ALA A 48 -2.06 -3.15 -12.01
N LEU A 49 -1.93 -2.82 -13.30
CA LEU A 49 -1.94 -3.81 -14.38
C LEU A 49 -0.77 -4.79 -14.24
N ASN A 50 0.44 -4.31 -14.00
CA ASN A 50 1.63 -5.14 -13.79
C ASN A 50 1.49 -6.04 -12.55
N GLY A 51 0.78 -5.58 -11.50
CA GLY A 51 0.40 -6.35 -10.32
C GLY A 51 -0.75 -7.33 -10.58
N GLY A 52 -1.20 -7.45 -11.83
CA GLY A 52 -2.25 -8.37 -12.27
C GLY A 52 -3.64 -8.00 -11.74
N PHE A 53 -3.89 -6.74 -11.38
CA PHE A 53 -5.23 -6.28 -11.03
C PHE A 53 -6.11 -6.21 -12.28
N GLN A 54 -7.37 -6.65 -12.14
CA GLN A 54 -8.32 -6.63 -13.23
C GLN A 54 -8.90 -5.24 -13.40
N LEU A 55 -8.68 -4.65 -14.57
CA LEU A 55 -9.25 -3.38 -14.95
C LEU A 55 -10.75 -3.56 -15.23
N HIS A 56 -11.59 -2.69 -14.65
CA HIS A 56 -13.03 -2.65 -14.86
C HIS A 56 -13.42 -1.61 -15.91
N SER A 57 -12.92 -0.38 -15.81
CA SER A 57 -13.23 0.71 -16.75
C SER A 57 -12.22 1.86 -16.65
N LEU A 58 -12.17 2.68 -17.71
CA LEU A 58 -11.30 3.86 -17.82
C LEU A 58 -12.14 5.13 -18.03
N PHE A 59 -11.69 6.22 -17.40
CA PHE A 59 -12.26 7.56 -17.56
C PHE A 59 -11.11 8.51 -17.90
N ILE A 60 -11.20 9.11 -19.09
CA ILE A 60 -10.13 9.91 -19.68
C ILE A 60 -10.66 11.31 -19.92
N HIS A 61 -9.96 12.32 -19.45
CA HIS A 61 -10.31 13.69 -19.73
C HIS A 61 -10.16 13.99 -21.23
N GLU A 62 -11.09 14.74 -21.80
CA GLU A 62 -11.18 15.01 -23.24
C GLU A 62 -9.94 15.66 -23.86
N ASN A 63 -9.17 16.43 -23.08
CA ASN A 63 -7.95 17.09 -23.53
C ASN A 63 -6.67 16.29 -23.17
N THR A 64 -6.82 15.04 -22.70
CA THR A 64 -5.66 14.20 -22.42
C THR A 64 -4.99 13.75 -23.72
N GLY A 65 -3.67 13.90 -23.78
CA GLY A 65 -2.88 13.43 -24.90
C GLY A 65 -2.94 11.90 -25.06
N ARG A 66 -2.12 11.35 -25.97
CA ARG A 66 -2.05 9.89 -26.17
C ARG A 66 -1.69 9.19 -24.86
N LEU A 67 -2.58 8.33 -24.42
CA LEU A 67 -2.27 7.35 -23.38
C LEU A 67 -1.41 6.25 -24.00
N SER A 68 -0.36 5.86 -23.30
CA SER A 68 0.43 4.67 -23.63
C SER A 68 -0.44 3.40 -23.49
N ASP A 69 0.14 2.25 -23.48
CA ASP A 69 -0.47 0.90 -23.57
C ASP A 69 -1.76 0.61 -22.78
N VAL A 70 -2.19 1.47 -21.87
CA VAL A 70 -3.43 1.33 -21.09
C VAL A 70 -4.70 1.33 -21.99
N GLN A 71 -4.65 1.95 -23.17
CA GLN A 71 -5.76 1.99 -24.13
C GLN A 71 -5.98 0.68 -24.91
N LYS A 72 -5.15 -0.32 -24.74
CA LYS A 72 -5.25 -1.59 -25.49
C LYS A 72 -6.18 -2.62 -24.83
N SER A 73 -6.84 -2.27 -23.73
CA SER A 73 -7.73 -3.19 -23.02
C SER A 73 -9.14 -3.17 -23.59
N ASP A 74 -9.80 -4.32 -23.68
CA ASP A 74 -11.19 -4.47 -24.13
C ASP A 74 -12.24 -4.04 -23.09
N VAL A 75 -11.86 -3.14 -22.16
CA VAL A 75 -12.77 -2.63 -21.13
C VAL A 75 -13.46 -1.33 -21.57
N PRO A 76 -14.62 -0.99 -20.98
CA PRO A 76 -15.31 0.27 -21.25
C PRO A 76 -14.42 1.48 -20.99
N CYS A 77 -14.32 2.38 -21.97
CA CYS A 77 -13.54 3.60 -21.91
C CYS A 77 -14.42 4.82 -22.19
N TYR A 78 -14.43 5.78 -21.26
CA TYR A 78 -15.29 6.96 -21.33
C TYR A 78 -14.46 8.23 -21.41
N TRP A 79 -14.79 9.09 -22.36
CA TRP A 79 -14.31 10.46 -22.34
C TRP A 79 -15.15 11.30 -21.38
N VAL A 80 -14.50 12.14 -20.58
CA VAL A 80 -15.18 13.00 -19.60
C VAL A 80 -14.79 14.45 -19.76
N SER A 81 -15.75 15.37 -19.48
CA SER A 81 -15.47 16.81 -19.43
C SER A 81 -14.67 17.22 -18.21
N ASP A 82 -14.12 18.45 -18.20
CA ASP A 82 -13.41 19.03 -17.04
C ASP A 82 -14.23 18.90 -15.76
N THR A 83 -15.49 19.35 -15.78
CA THR A 83 -16.38 19.35 -14.61
C THR A 83 -16.61 17.93 -14.07
N VAL A 84 -16.72 16.95 -14.96
CA VAL A 84 -16.88 15.54 -14.56
C VAL A 84 -15.57 15.01 -13.99
N TYR A 85 -14.43 15.27 -14.64
CA TYR A 85 -13.14 14.81 -14.16
C TYR A 85 -12.81 15.38 -12.78
N GLU A 86 -12.98 16.66 -12.55
CA GLU A 86 -12.82 17.31 -11.24
C GLU A 86 -13.70 16.68 -10.15
N ARG A 87 -14.90 16.21 -10.52
CA ARG A 87 -15.82 15.56 -9.58
C ARG A 87 -15.39 14.17 -9.14
N ILE A 88 -14.74 13.40 -10.03
CA ILE A 88 -14.35 12.01 -9.77
C ILE A 88 -12.90 11.84 -9.33
N SER A 89 -12.03 12.80 -9.65
CA SER A 89 -10.61 12.78 -9.32
C SER A 89 -10.35 13.22 -7.88
N TYR A 90 -9.15 12.91 -7.40
CA TYR A 90 -8.60 13.45 -6.15
C TYR A 90 -7.76 14.71 -6.39
N GLY A 91 -7.75 15.24 -7.62
CA GLY A 91 -7.20 16.54 -7.96
C GLY A 91 -5.68 16.61 -8.08
N ILE A 92 -4.98 15.54 -8.38
CA ILE A 92 -3.51 15.49 -8.29
C ILE A 92 -2.83 15.11 -9.60
N ASP A 93 -3.54 14.44 -10.50
CA ASP A 93 -2.94 13.96 -11.73
C ASP A 93 -2.99 15.00 -12.85
N LYS A 94 -1.79 15.33 -13.38
CA LYS A 94 -1.66 16.20 -14.56
C LYS A 94 -2.10 15.53 -15.86
N GLU A 95 -2.05 14.20 -15.91
CA GLU A 95 -2.37 13.40 -17.09
C GLU A 95 -3.88 13.16 -17.24
N LYS A 96 -4.65 13.49 -16.19
CA LYS A 96 -6.11 13.45 -16.16
C LYS A 96 -6.70 12.12 -16.66
N VAL A 97 -6.18 11.01 -16.14
CA VAL A 97 -6.71 9.66 -16.36
C VAL A 97 -7.06 8.99 -15.04
N LEU A 98 -8.21 8.33 -15.00
CA LEU A 98 -8.71 7.59 -13.84
C LEU A 98 -9.19 6.22 -14.29
N ALA A 99 -8.81 5.18 -13.55
CA ALA A 99 -9.22 3.80 -13.78
C ALA A 99 -9.99 3.25 -12.58
N VAL A 100 -10.91 2.35 -12.87
CA VAL A 100 -11.58 1.52 -11.87
C VAL A 100 -11.01 0.12 -11.97
N PHE A 101 -10.63 -0.45 -10.84
CA PHE A 101 -10.12 -1.81 -10.74
C PHE A 101 -10.95 -2.65 -9.77
N HIS A 102 -10.97 -3.97 -10.00
CA HIS A 102 -11.47 -4.92 -9.03
C HIS A 102 -10.46 -5.09 -7.88
N SER A 103 -10.96 -5.07 -6.63
CA SER A 103 -10.13 -5.34 -5.46
C SER A 103 -9.71 -6.82 -5.45
N LYS A 104 -8.53 -7.07 -4.88
CA LYS A 104 -8.05 -8.43 -4.62
C LYS A 104 -8.09 -8.72 -3.14
N GLU A 105 -8.45 -9.93 -2.79
CA GLU A 105 -8.27 -10.44 -1.44
C GLU A 105 -6.78 -10.53 -1.11
N LYS A 106 -6.38 -9.97 0.01
CA LYS A 106 -5.01 -9.91 0.52
C LYS A 106 -4.91 -10.68 1.84
N SER A 107 -5.21 -12.00 1.81
CA SER A 107 -5.14 -12.86 2.99
C SER A 107 -3.74 -13.46 3.18
N LEU A 108 -3.42 -13.88 4.42
CA LEU A 108 -2.19 -14.63 4.73
C LEU A 108 -2.12 -15.95 3.94
N ALA A 109 -3.25 -16.60 3.69
CA ALA A 109 -3.32 -17.84 2.93
C ALA A 109 -2.82 -17.68 1.48
N ASN A 110 -2.97 -16.49 0.93
CA ASN A 110 -2.53 -16.15 -0.43
C ASN A 110 -1.10 -15.58 -0.48
N LEU A 111 -0.52 -15.25 0.68
CA LEU A 111 0.85 -14.71 0.76
C LEU A 111 1.86 -15.83 0.54
N ARG A 112 2.82 -15.61 -0.37
CA ARG A 112 3.92 -16.54 -0.65
C ARG A 112 5.24 -15.84 -0.33
N VAL A 113 6.00 -16.45 0.56
CA VAL A 113 7.35 -16.03 0.94
C VAL A 113 8.27 -17.21 0.65
N ASN A 114 9.11 -17.09 -0.35
CA ASN A 114 9.96 -18.17 -0.84
C ASN A 114 11.44 -17.99 -0.49
N SER A 115 11.80 -16.93 0.20
CA SER A 115 13.16 -16.67 0.66
C SER A 115 13.56 -17.60 1.82
N ALA A 116 14.77 -18.11 1.80
CA ALA A 116 15.34 -18.84 2.95
C ALA A 116 15.65 -17.92 4.13
N GLN A 117 15.85 -16.62 3.86
CA GLN A 117 16.10 -15.59 4.87
C GLN A 117 15.17 -14.40 4.66
N PRO A 118 13.85 -14.58 4.88
CA PRO A 118 12.88 -13.55 4.58
C PRO A 118 13.08 -12.29 5.45
N LEU A 119 12.80 -11.14 4.84
CA LEU A 119 12.58 -9.88 5.52
C LEU A 119 11.12 -9.47 5.34
N ILE A 120 10.36 -9.52 6.42
CA ILE A 120 8.93 -9.24 6.42
C ILE A 120 8.67 -7.96 7.21
N ILE A 121 7.84 -7.09 6.70
CA ILE A 121 7.44 -5.86 7.40
C ILE A 121 6.01 -6.02 7.89
N ILE A 122 5.80 -5.81 9.17
CA ILE A 122 4.48 -5.88 9.82
C ILE A 122 4.11 -4.47 10.29
N LEU A 123 2.91 -4.03 9.92
CA LEU A 123 2.39 -2.71 10.24
C LEU A 123 1.13 -2.86 11.10
N GLU A 124 1.27 -2.64 12.39
CA GLU A 124 0.15 -2.74 13.32
C GLU A 124 -0.61 -1.41 13.37
N ARG A 125 -1.92 -1.46 13.02
CA ARG A 125 -2.89 -0.38 13.24
C ARG A 125 -2.46 0.98 12.69
N VAL A 126 -1.63 1.02 11.64
CA VAL A 126 -1.19 2.29 11.04
C VAL A 126 -2.41 3.06 10.54
N GLU A 127 -2.65 4.24 11.13
CA GLU A 127 -3.87 5.03 10.91
C GLU A 127 -3.78 5.94 9.70
N LYS A 128 -2.63 6.62 9.50
CA LYS A 128 -2.48 7.62 8.45
C LYS A 128 -2.21 6.96 7.10
N PRO A 129 -3.10 7.16 6.10
CA PRO A 129 -2.93 6.57 4.77
C PRO A 129 -1.58 6.93 4.12
N GLY A 130 -1.10 8.17 4.36
CA GLY A 130 0.19 8.64 3.86
C GLY A 130 1.36 7.83 4.37
N ASN A 131 1.37 7.47 5.66
CA ASN A 131 2.43 6.66 6.27
C ASN A 131 2.36 5.21 5.79
N LEU A 132 1.16 4.62 5.74
CA LEU A 132 0.97 3.28 5.22
C LEU A 132 1.54 3.15 3.80
N GLY A 133 1.17 4.05 2.90
CA GLY A 133 1.68 4.03 1.53
C GLY A 133 3.19 4.32 1.44
N ALA A 134 3.72 5.23 2.26
CA ALA A 134 5.15 5.53 2.30
C ALA A 134 5.98 4.31 2.76
N ILE A 135 5.51 3.58 3.78
CA ILE A 135 6.18 2.37 4.26
C ILE A 135 6.12 1.27 3.20
N ILE A 136 4.98 1.05 2.55
CA ILE A 136 4.85 0.08 1.46
C ILE A 136 5.82 0.43 0.31
N ARG A 137 5.95 1.70 -0.03
CA ARG A 137 6.91 2.17 -1.04
C ARG A 137 8.36 1.90 -0.62
N THR A 138 8.70 2.18 0.62
CA THR A 138 10.03 1.90 1.18
C THR A 138 10.33 0.40 1.15
N ALA A 139 9.40 -0.43 1.59
CA ALA A 139 9.49 -1.89 1.59
C ALA A 139 9.70 -2.44 0.17
N ASN A 140 8.94 -1.95 -0.81
CA ASN A 140 9.09 -2.31 -2.21
C ASN A 140 10.47 -1.92 -2.76
N ALA A 141 10.92 -0.68 -2.48
CA ALA A 141 12.24 -0.19 -2.92
C ALA A 141 13.39 -0.98 -2.28
N ALA A 142 13.21 -1.47 -1.07
CA ALA A 142 14.17 -2.31 -0.35
C ALA A 142 14.14 -3.78 -0.80
N GLY A 143 13.14 -4.18 -1.59
CA GLY A 143 12.99 -5.57 -2.02
C GLY A 143 12.65 -6.53 -0.89
N VAL A 144 11.85 -6.10 0.10
CA VAL A 144 11.41 -7.00 1.18
C VAL A 144 10.51 -8.12 0.63
N ASP A 145 10.51 -9.25 1.30
CA ASP A 145 9.76 -10.43 0.84
C ASP A 145 8.24 -10.28 1.01
N ALA A 146 7.79 -9.53 2.03
CA ALA A 146 6.37 -9.27 2.24
C ALA A 146 6.12 -8.05 3.14
N VAL A 147 4.92 -7.46 2.99
CA VAL A 147 4.34 -6.49 3.93
C VAL A 147 3.03 -7.06 4.46
N ILE A 148 2.84 -7.08 5.77
CA ILE A 148 1.61 -7.54 6.42
C ILE A 148 1.01 -6.37 7.20
N VAL A 149 -0.25 -6.04 6.94
CA VAL A 149 -0.97 -5.01 7.68
C VAL A 149 -1.86 -5.69 8.72
N CYS A 150 -1.53 -5.50 10.00
CA CYS A 150 -2.27 -6.05 11.12
C CYS A 150 -3.35 -5.08 11.60
N ASP A 151 -4.54 -5.59 11.85
CA ASP A 151 -5.66 -4.84 12.45
C ASP A 151 -5.86 -3.47 11.79
N PRO A 152 -6.02 -3.41 10.45
CA PRO A 152 -5.96 -2.18 9.68
C PRO A 152 -7.00 -1.15 10.12
N GLN A 153 -6.54 0.08 10.41
CA GLN A 153 -7.40 1.23 10.66
C GLN A 153 -7.67 2.03 9.37
N THR A 154 -6.89 1.77 8.35
CA THR A 154 -6.99 2.41 7.04
C THR A 154 -7.22 1.36 5.96
N ASP A 155 -8.19 1.63 5.09
CA ASP A 155 -8.41 0.81 3.91
C ASP A 155 -7.20 0.88 2.96
N LEU A 156 -6.72 -0.30 2.55
CA LEU A 156 -5.54 -0.44 1.70
C LEU A 156 -5.73 0.25 0.33
N TYR A 157 -6.95 0.23 -0.20
CA TYR A 157 -7.29 0.89 -1.47
C TYR A 157 -7.73 2.35 -1.29
N ASN A 158 -7.45 2.96 -0.13
CA ASN A 158 -7.61 4.40 0.06
C ASN A 158 -6.73 5.15 -0.97
N PRO A 159 -7.27 6.15 -1.68
CA PRO A 159 -6.53 6.89 -2.70
C PRO A 159 -5.22 7.53 -2.20
N ASN A 160 -5.18 7.95 -0.94
CA ASN A 160 -3.95 8.48 -0.36
C ASN A 160 -2.90 7.39 -0.10
N VAL A 161 -3.29 6.13 0.17
CA VAL A 161 -2.36 4.99 0.24
C VAL A 161 -1.79 4.71 -1.15
N ILE A 162 -2.65 4.62 -2.17
CA ILE A 162 -2.24 4.38 -3.56
C ILE A 162 -1.25 5.45 -4.01
N ARG A 163 -1.59 6.72 -3.80
CA ARG A 163 -0.75 7.86 -4.16
C ARG A 163 0.60 7.87 -3.43
N SER A 164 0.60 7.73 -2.10
CA SER A 164 1.83 7.78 -1.31
C SER A 164 2.73 6.58 -1.56
N SER A 165 2.16 5.43 -1.93
CA SER A 165 2.92 4.25 -2.34
C SER A 165 3.50 4.36 -3.77
N ARG A 166 3.07 5.32 -4.58
CA ARG A 166 3.48 5.48 -5.99
C ARG A 166 3.29 4.21 -6.82
N GLY A 167 2.21 3.48 -6.55
CA GLY A 167 1.91 2.21 -7.20
C GLY A 167 2.60 0.98 -6.61
N ALA A 168 3.54 1.13 -5.66
CA ALA A 168 4.20 -0.01 -5.00
C ALA A 168 3.22 -0.96 -4.30
N LEU A 169 2.08 -0.43 -3.83
CA LEU A 169 0.97 -1.21 -3.27
C LEU A 169 0.56 -2.39 -4.16
N PHE A 170 0.60 -2.22 -5.47
CA PHE A 170 0.10 -3.20 -6.43
C PHE A 170 1.08 -4.33 -6.72
N THR A 171 2.38 -4.06 -6.54
CA THR A 171 3.46 -4.97 -6.91
C THR A 171 4.19 -5.59 -5.71
N THR A 172 3.96 -5.09 -4.50
CA THR A 172 4.52 -5.66 -3.26
C THR A 172 3.69 -6.87 -2.83
N PRO A 173 4.30 -8.02 -2.46
CA PRO A 173 3.61 -9.09 -1.77
C PRO A 173 3.01 -8.56 -0.46
N LEU A 174 1.67 -8.62 -0.33
CA LEU A 174 0.98 -7.96 0.76
C LEU A 174 -0.18 -8.79 1.28
N ALA A 175 -0.33 -8.85 2.61
CA ALA A 175 -1.46 -9.47 3.28
C ALA A 175 -2.07 -8.57 4.35
N ILE A 176 -3.32 -8.85 4.70
CA ILE A 176 -4.06 -8.22 5.79
C ILE A 176 -4.60 -9.34 6.70
N ALA A 177 -4.38 -9.24 8.00
CA ALA A 177 -4.94 -10.15 8.99
C ALA A 177 -5.00 -9.51 10.38
N ASP A 178 -5.56 -10.20 11.34
CA ASP A 178 -5.44 -9.86 12.76
C ASP A 178 -4.07 -10.22 13.33
N SER A 179 -3.70 -9.61 14.44
CA SER A 179 -2.38 -9.78 15.07
C SER A 179 -2.11 -11.23 15.49
N GLU A 180 -3.09 -11.94 16.01
CA GLU A 180 -2.91 -13.33 16.46
C GLU A 180 -2.65 -14.28 15.29
N SER A 181 -3.39 -14.11 14.19
CA SER A 181 -3.21 -14.86 12.95
C SER A 181 -1.82 -14.60 12.34
N VAL A 182 -1.37 -13.34 12.34
CA VAL A 182 -0.04 -12.97 11.84
C VAL A 182 1.06 -13.56 12.71
N TYR A 183 0.95 -13.45 14.03
CA TYR A 183 1.91 -14.04 14.96
C TYR A 183 2.06 -15.55 14.75
N THR A 184 0.94 -16.26 14.69
CA THR A 184 0.92 -17.70 14.44
C THR A 184 1.58 -18.04 13.11
N TRP A 185 1.27 -17.29 12.07
CA TRP A 185 1.84 -17.49 10.73
C TRP A 185 3.36 -17.26 10.74
N ILE A 186 3.86 -16.20 11.38
CA ILE A 186 5.30 -15.88 11.50
C ILE A 186 6.05 -16.97 12.26
N LYS A 187 5.51 -17.42 13.40
CA LYS A 187 6.14 -18.49 14.19
C LYS A 187 6.21 -19.81 13.46
N ASN A 188 5.20 -20.15 12.67
CA ASN A 188 5.22 -21.34 11.80
C ASN A 188 6.27 -21.25 10.68
N GLN A 189 6.69 -20.05 10.28
CA GLN A 189 7.78 -19.83 9.32
C GLN A 189 9.16 -19.82 10.00
N GLN A 190 9.24 -19.97 11.32
CA GLN A 190 10.48 -19.88 12.12
C GLN A 190 11.22 -18.55 11.93
N VAL A 191 10.47 -17.47 11.76
CA VAL A 191 10.98 -16.11 11.58
C VAL A 191 11.03 -15.39 12.93
N GLN A 192 12.13 -14.74 13.22
CA GLN A 192 12.30 -13.91 14.40
C GLN A 192 11.50 -12.61 14.30
N ILE A 193 10.97 -12.14 15.43
CA ILE A 193 10.16 -10.93 15.49
C ILE A 193 10.94 -9.83 16.20
N ALA A 194 11.24 -8.73 15.49
CA ALA A 194 11.84 -7.54 16.06
C ALA A 194 10.89 -6.35 15.97
N SER A 195 10.57 -5.76 17.10
CA SER A 195 9.64 -4.63 17.15
C SER A 195 10.37 -3.30 17.32
N ALA A 196 9.96 -2.29 16.57
CA ALA A 196 10.41 -0.91 16.77
C ALA A 196 9.62 -0.29 17.94
N ALA A 197 10.19 -0.28 19.13
CA ALA A 197 9.50 0.13 20.34
C ALA A 197 10.43 0.84 21.34
N LEU A 198 9.89 1.86 22.02
CA LEU A 198 10.55 2.60 23.07
C LEU A 198 10.34 1.87 24.41
N THR A 199 11.15 0.85 24.69
CA THR A 199 11.13 0.11 25.96
C THR A 199 12.48 0.16 26.65
N SER A 200 12.51 -0.05 27.96
CA SER A 200 13.77 -0.10 28.72
C SER A 200 14.69 -1.26 28.32
N ALA A 201 14.13 -2.31 27.73
CA ALA A 201 14.85 -3.47 27.24
C ALA A 201 15.28 -3.35 25.75
N ALA A 202 14.97 -2.23 25.09
CA ALA A 202 15.26 -2.06 23.68
C ALA A 202 16.77 -1.94 23.43
N VAL A 203 17.25 -2.64 22.40
CA VAL A 203 18.63 -2.56 21.92
C VAL A 203 18.71 -1.57 20.75
N SER A 204 19.86 -0.91 20.64
CA SER A 204 20.08 -0.03 19.49
C SER A 204 20.09 -0.84 18.19
N TYR A 205 19.37 -0.34 17.17
CA TYR A 205 19.35 -0.98 15.86
C TYR A 205 20.75 -1.08 15.22
N TYR A 206 21.72 -0.25 15.63
CA TYR A 206 23.10 -0.34 15.17
C TYR A 206 23.81 -1.63 15.57
N SER A 207 23.42 -2.23 16.69
CA SER A 207 24.07 -3.42 17.27
C SER A 207 23.31 -4.70 17.03
N TYR A 208 22.17 -4.65 16.34
CA TYR A 208 21.35 -5.81 16.05
C TYR A 208 21.79 -6.49 14.74
N ASP A 209 21.80 -7.82 14.73
CA ASP A 209 22.10 -8.62 13.53
C ASP A 209 20.80 -8.85 12.72
N PHE A 210 20.69 -8.17 11.57
CA PHE A 210 19.53 -8.28 10.67
C PHE A 210 19.63 -9.42 9.64
N LYS A 211 20.68 -10.25 9.66
CA LYS A 211 20.91 -11.29 8.64
C LYS A 211 19.99 -12.49 8.78
N GLN A 212 19.40 -12.70 9.94
CA GLN A 212 18.47 -13.80 10.23
C GLN A 212 17.13 -13.65 9.48
N PRO A 213 16.32 -14.74 9.30
CA PRO A 213 14.92 -14.63 8.95
C PRO A 213 14.20 -13.70 9.94
N LEU A 214 13.64 -12.60 9.45
CA LEU A 214 13.21 -11.49 10.32
C LEU A 214 11.90 -10.87 9.90
N ALA A 215 11.01 -10.64 10.87
CA ALA A 215 9.84 -9.79 10.79
C ALA A 215 10.05 -8.51 11.60
N LEU A 216 10.02 -7.35 10.95
CA LEU A 216 10.11 -6.03 11.57
C LEU A 216 8.72 -5.47 11.81
N ILE A 217 8.37 -5.14 13.05
CA ILE A 217 7.05 -4.61 13.38
C ILE A 217 7.14 -3.13 13.73
N PHE A 218 6.20 -2.37 13.14
CA PHE A 218 6.01 -0.95 13.39
C PHE A 218 4.56 -0.69 13.81
N GLY A 219 4.38 0.04 14.90
CA GLY A 219 3.08 0.40 15.47
C GLY A 219 2.56 1.77 15.06
N THR A 220 1.53 2.24 15.77
CA THR A 220 0.95 3.57 15.58
C THR A 220 1.89 4.69 16.02
N GLU A 221 1.68 5.89 15.50
CA GLU A 221 2.46 7.07 15.91
C GLU A 221 2.13 7.54 17.33
N ALA A 222 0.88 7.37 17.76
CA ALA A 222 0.40 7.91 19.04
C ALA A 222 0.63 6.93 20.21
N GLN A 223 0.41 5.64 19.99
CA GLN A 223 0.40 4.63 21.04
C GLN A 223 1.53 3.59 20.91
N GLY A 224 2.27 3.62 19.80
CA GLY A 224 3.26 2.60 19.49
C GLY A 224 2.62 1.25 19.17
N LEU A 225 3.21 0.19 19.64
CA LEU A 225 2.73 -1.19 19.50
C LEU A 225 1.81 -1.57 20.66
N SER A 226 0.86 -2.47 20.39
CA SER A 226 0.02 -3.06 21.42
C SER A 226 0.81 -3.93 22.38
N GLU A 227 0.25 -4.17 23.57
CA GLU A 227 0.84 -5.08 24.57
C GLU A 227 1.03 -6.48 23.99
N PHE A 228 0.14 -6.92 23.09
CA PHE A 228 0.31 -8.19 22.39
C PHE A 228 1.65 -8.29 21.68
N TRP A 229 2.00 -7.29 20.86
CA TRP A 229 3.26 -7.32 20.13
C TRP A 229 4.48 -7.01 21.00
N LEU A 230 4.34 -6.16 22.03
CA LEU A 230 5.40 -5.94 23.01
C LEU A 230 5.75 -7.22 23.75
N SER A 231 4.77 -8.03 24.13
CA SER A 231 5.01 -9.28 24.86
C SER A 231 5.44 -10.45 23.97
N ASN A 232 5.13 -10.41 22.66
CA ASN A 232 5.39 -11.51 21.74
C ASN A 232 6.53 -11.25 20.73
N SER A 233 7.22 -10.12 20.84
CA SER A 233 8.44 -9.84 20.08
C SER A 233 9.66 -10.48 20.75
N ASP A 234 10.55 -11.06 19.93
CA ASP A 234 11.78 -11.67 20.41
C ASP A 234 12.83 -10.60 20.83
N VAL A 235 12.74 -9.41 20.24
CA VAL A 235 13.61 -8.26 20.54
C VAL A 235 12.90 -6.94 20.27
N HIS A 236 13.25 -5.90 21.05
CA HIS A 236 12.83 -4.53 20.81
C HIS A 236 13.99 -3.72 20.27
N LEU A 237 13.76 -2.96 19.22
CA LEU A 237 14.74 -2.11 18.56
C LEU A 237 14.44 -0.64 18.80
N ILE A 238 15.46 0.14 19.08
CA ILE A 238 15.36 1.59 19.22
C ILE A 238 16.29 2.30 18.23
N ILE A 239 15.82 3.39 17.65
CA ILE A 239 16.65 4.38 16.96
C ILE A 239 17.07 5.39 18.02
N PRO A 240 18.36 5.47 18.41
CA PRO A 240 18.78 6.40 19.45
C PRO A 240 18.59 7.86 19.05
N MET A 241 17.80 8.62 19.80
CA MET A 241 17.63 10.05 19.63
C MET A 241 18.72 10.80 20.37
N LYS A 242 19.32 11.82 19.74
CA LYS A 242 20.36 12.66 20.34
C LYS A 242 19.91 14.11 20.53
N GLY A 243 18.75 14.47 20.04
CA GLY A 243 18.15 15.79 20.13
C GLY A 243 17.02 15.85 21.15
N THR A 244 16.12 16.83 20.97
CA THR A 244 14.95 17.04 21.82
C THR A 244 13.72 16.26 21.39
N ALA A 245 13.75 15.65 20.20
CA ALA A 245 12.64 14.82 19.72
C ALA A 245 12.69 13.44 20.39
N ASP A 246 11.55 12.98 20.89
CA ASP A 246 11.43 11.67 21.55
C ASP A 246 11.36 10.51 20.54
N SER A 247 10.84 10.78 19.34
CA SER A 247 10.65 9.78 18.30
C SER A 247 10.64 10.41 16.89
N LEU A 248 10.68 9.55 15.88
CA LEU A 248 10.52 9.91 14.48
C LEU A 248 9.13 9.47 13.96
N ASN A 249 8.68 10.08 12.87
CA ASN A 249 7.53 9.59 12.13
C ASN A 249 7.71 8.10 11.79
N VAL A 250 6.65 7.30 11.89
CA VAL A 250 6.73 5.83 11.71
C VAL A 250 7.27 5.45 10.34
N SER A 251 6.95 6.16 9.28
CA SER A 251 7.47 5.86 7.94
C SER A 251 8.96 6.16 7.80
N VAL A 252 9.47 7.15 8.53
CA VAL A 252 10.90 7.47 8.62
C VAL A 252 11.63 6.41 9.43
N SER A 253 11.11 6.03 10.61
CA SER A 253 11.66 4.94 11.42
C SER A 253 11.74 3.63 10.65
N ALA A 254 10.67 3.28 9.95
CA ALA A 254 10.63 2.09 9.10
C ALA A 254 11.70 2.15 8.00
N ALA A 255 11.87 3.30 7.33
CA ALA A 255 12.88 3.44 6.28
C ALA A 255 14.30 3.24 6.82
N ILE A 256 14.63 3.83 7.97
CA ILE A 256 15.94 3.70 8.60
C ILE A 256 16.24 2.23 8.92
N ILE A 257 15.33 1.54 9.61
CA ILE A 257 15.57 0.15 10.07
C ILE A 257 15.56 -0.83 8.89
N ILE A 258 14.65 -0.66 7.94
CA ILE A 258 14.58 -1.51 6.73
C ILE A 258 15.88 -1.41 5.92
N PHE A 259 16.37 -0.20 5.65
CA PHE A 259 17.58 -0.04 4.86
C PHE A 259 18.85 -0.43 5.61
N GLU A 260 18.89 -0.35 6.94
CA GLU A 260 19.96 -0.98 7.72
C GLU A 260 19.94 -2.50 7.58
N ALA A 261 18.76 -3.12 7.64
CA ALA A 261 18.64 -4.55 7.40
C ALA A 261 19.13 -4.95 5.99
N ILE A 262 18.78 -4.18 4.96
CA ILE A 262 19.28 -4.42 3.61
C ILE A 262 20.79 -4.22 3.51
N ARG A 263 21.34 -3.16 4.13
CA ARG A 263 22.78 -2.93 4.14
C ARG A 263 23.54 -4.13 4.70
N GLN A 264 23.08 -4.69 5.83
CA GLN A 264 23.75 -5.84 6.46
C GLN A 264 23.62 -7.12 5.63
N ARG A 265 22.47 -7.32 4.96
CA ARG A 265 22.20 -8.49 4.13
C ARG A 265 22.91 -8.45 2.76
N SER A 266 23.41 -7.28 2.36
CA SER A 266 24.15 -7.10 1.10
C SER A 266 25.68 -7.24 1.29
N LEU A 267 26.13 -7.42 2.51
CA LEU A 267 27.55 -7.67 2.88
C LEU A 267 27.79 -9.17 3.10
#